data_24aea09d340d40f2adf1b8db352ff84e
#
_entry.id   24aea09d340d40f2adf1b8db352ff84e
#
_cell.length_a   1.000
_cell.length_b   1.000
_cell.length_c   1.000
_cell.angle_alpha   90.00
_cell.angle_beta   90.00
_cell.angle_gamma   90.00
#
_symmetry.space_group_name_H-M   'P 1'
#
loop_
_entity.id
_entity.type
_entity.pdbx_description
1 polymer ?
#
loop_
_entity_poly.entity_id
_entity_poly.type
_entity_poly.pdbx_seq_one_letter_code
_entity_poly.pdbx_strand_id
1 'polypeptide(L)'
;MARRVLAINPWPGLIVAGLVTFFSLGTLAAVALRADSFGALDRFDFAAVRFTVVQAFWSAVLSVGLAVPVARALARRSFWGRGALITLLGAPFILPVIVAILGLTAVFGRTGIVAYGLNLFGLEPLSIYGIHGVLLAHVFFNLPLATRLVLHGWVSIPAEQFRLA
;
A
#
# COMPACT_ATOMS: atom_id res chain seq x y z
N MET A 1 -25.73 -34.81 1.12
CA MET A 1 -26.20 -33.74 2.03
C MET A 1 -26.22 -32.42 1.26
N ALA A 2 -27.40 -31.92 0.88
CA ALA A 2 -27.54 -30.69 0.14
C ALA A 2 -27.24 -29.48 1.09
N ARG A 3 -26.22 -28.69 0.78
CA ARG A 3 -25.97 -27.39 1.45
C ARG A 3 -27.19 -26.50 1.17
N ARG A 4 -27.99 -26.22 2.19
CA ARG A 4 -29.00 -25.15 2.13
C ARG A 4 -28.24 -23.83 1.88
N VAL A 5 -28.39 -23.30 0.69
CA VAL A 5 -27.99 -21.93 0.38
C VAL A 5 -28.91 -21.03 1.20
N LEU A 6 -28.39 -20.47 2.28
CA LEU A 6 -29.10 -19.44 3.04
C LEU A 6 -29.35 -18.28 2.08
N ALA A 7 -30.61 -17.97 1.81
CA ALA A 7 -30.99 -16.78 1.07
C ALA A 7 -30.57 -15.56 1.89
N ILE A 8 -29.39 -15.03 1.58
CA ILE A 8 -28.86 -13.83 2.23
C ILE A 8 -29.70 -12.67 1.73
N ASN A 9 -30.41 -12.01 2.63
CA ASN A 9 -31.18 -10.80 2.31
C ASN A 9 -30.21 -9.71 1.81
N PRO A 10 -30.29 -9.24 0.54
CA PRO A 10 -29.32 -8.29 0.00
C PRO A 10 -29.52 -6.86 0.50
N TRP A 11 -30.66 -6.54 1.08
CA TRP A 11 -31.03 -5.18 1.48
C TRP A 11 -30.07 -4.50 2.45
N PRO A 12 -29.56 -5.15 3.51
CA PRO A 12 -28.60 -4.52 4.41
C PRO A 12 -27.29 -4.14 3.68
N GLY A 13 -26.82 -5.00 2.77
CA GLY A 13 -25.62 -4.72 1.99
C GLY A 13 -25.83 -3.55 1.01
N LEU A 14 -27.01 -3.49 0.37
CA LEU A 14 -27.35 -2.39 -0.55
C LEU A 14 -27.49 -1.06 0.20
N ILE A 15 -28.08 -1.05 1.40
CA ILE A 15 -28.18 0.16 2.23
C ILE A 15 -26.79 0.67 2.59
N VAL A 16 -25.90 -0.20 3.08
CA VAL A 16 -24.54 0.19 3.46
C VAL A 16 -23.77 0.68 2.25
N ALA A 17 -23.84 -0.02 1.10
CA ALA A 17 -23.22 0.40 -0.13
C ALA A 17 -23.76 1.77 -0.61
N GLY A 18 -25.06 1.98 -0.53
CA GLY A 18 -25.72 3.25 -0.86
C GLY A 18 -25.23 4.39 0.01
N LEU A 19 -25.14 4.18 1.34
CA LEU A 19 -24.63 5.16 2.28
C LEU A 19 -23.18 5.52 2.00
N VAL A 20 -22.31 4.53 1.80
CA VAL A 20 -20.89 4.75 1.49
C VAL A 20 -20.77 5.55 0.19
N THR A 21 -21.50 5.16 -0.84
CA THR A 21 -21.52 5.87 -2.13
C THR A 21 -22.03 7.30 -1.99
N PHE A 22 -23.11 7.50 -1.25
CA PHE A 22 -23.70 8.82 -0.99
C PHE A 22 -22.71 9.75 -0.28
N PHE A 23 -22.07 9.29 0.81
CA PHE A 23 -21.07 10.10 1.50
C PHE A 23 -19.85 10.37 0.65
N SER A 24 -19.36 9.38 -0.10
CA SER A 24 -18.18 9.56 -0.97
C SER A 24 -18.46 10.53 -2.12
N LEU A 25 -19.56 10.35 -2.84
CA LEU A 25 -19.94 11.24 -3.94
C LEU A 25 -20.43 12.61 -3.42
N GLY A 26 -21.08 12.64 -2.26
CA GLY A 26 -21.55 13.87 -1.63
C GLY A 26 -20.40 14.81 -1.23
N THR A 27 -19.32 14.26 -0.68
CA THR A 27 -18.12 15.06 -0.39
C THR A 27 -17.45 15.59 -1.65
N LEU A 28 -17.34 14.77 -2.70
CA LEU A 28 -16.80 15.22 -3.99
C LEU A 28 -17.69 16.30 -4.62
N ALA A 29 -19.01 16.13 -4.59
CA ALA A 29 -19.96 17.12 -5.08
C ALA A 29 -19.86 18.43 -4.27
N ALA A 30 -19.75 18.35 -2.94
CA ALA A 30 -19.60 19.54 -2.10
C ALA A 30 -18.31 20.32 -2.41
N VAL A 31 -17.21 19.63 -2.67
CA VAL A 31 -15.95 20.26 -3.12
C VAL A 31 -16.12 20.90 -4.49
N ALA A 32 -16.74 20.19 -5.44
CA ALA A 32 -16.99 20.70 -6.79
C ALA A 32 -17.89 21.95 -6.79
N LEU A 33 -18.93 21.96 -5.94
CA LEU A 33 -19.85 23.11 -5.81
C LEU A 33 -19.20 24.33 -5.14
N ARG A 34 -18.11 24.12 -4.39
CA ARG A 34 -17.36 25.22 -3.76
C ARG A 34 -16.14 25.68 -4.56
N ALA A 35 -15.84 24.99 -5.64
CA ALA A 35 -14.80 25.45 -6.56
C ALA A 35 -15.29 26.71 -7.29
N ASP A 36 -14.70 27.86 -6.97
CA ASP A 36 -15.12 29.18 -7.50
C ASP A 36 -14.89 29.32 -9.01
N SER A 37 -14.14 28.44 -9.62
CA SER A 37 -14.01 28.35 -11.08
C SER A 37 -13.55 26.94 -11.48
N PHE A 38 -14.28 26.31 -12.37
CA PHE A 38 -13.72 25.28 -13.23
C PHE A 38 -12.92 26.00 -14.34
N GLY A 39 -11.82 26.66 -13.93
CA GLY A 39 -10.89 27.26 -14.86
C GLY A 39 -10.22 26.22 -15.75
N ALA A 40 -9.76 26.62 -16.92
CA ALA A 40 -8.95 25.76 -17.75
C ALA A 40 -7.76 25.26 -16.92
N LEU A 41 -7.48 23.93 -16.97
CA LEU A 41 -6.34 23.32 -16.28
C LEU A 41 -5.06 24.10 -16.61
N ASP A 42 -4.41 24.65 -15.60
CA ASP A 42 -3.17 25.38 -15.76
C ASP A 42 -1.97 24.41 -15.81
N ARG A 43 -0.81 24.91 -16.19
CA ARG A 43 0.45 24.13 -16.25
C ARG A 43 0.79 23.51 -14.91
N PHE A 44 0.44 24.18 -13.80
CA PHE A 44 0.64 23.65 -12.45
C PHE A 44 -0.25 22.45 -12.16
N ASP A 45 -1.50 22.44 -12.65
CA ASP A 45 -2.42 21.31 -12.50
C ASP A 45 -1.91 20.08 -13.26
N PHE A 46 -1.43 20.27 -14.50
CA PHE A 46 -0.80 19.20 -15.27
C PHE A 46 0.47 18.67 -14.61
N ALA A 47 1.29 19.53 -14.01
CA ALA A 47 2.47 19.11 -13.29
C ALA A 47 2.11 18.27 -12.04
N ALA A 48 1.08 18.68 -11.29
CA ALA A 48 0.58 17.95 -10.14
C ALA A 48 -0.01 16.59 -10.53
N VAL A 49 -0.84 16.54 -11.58
CA VAL A 49 -1.40 15.29 -12.11
C VAL A 49 -0.27 14.35 -12.56
N ARG A 50 0.69 14.84 -13.36
CA ARG A 50 1.84 14.07 -13.80
C ARG A 50 2.64 13.51 -12.63
N PHE A 51 2.93 14.34 -11.63
CA PHE A 51 3.64 13.91 -10.43
C PHE A 51 2.88 12.79 -9.71
N THR A 52 1.57 12.96 -9.51
CA THR A 52 0.72 11.98 -8.85
C THR A 52 0.69 10.65 -9.60
N VAL A 53 0.52 10.69 -10.92
CA VAL A 53 0.48 9.47 -11.76
C VAL A 53 1.83 8.74 -11.74
N VAL A 54 2.93 9.46 -11.93
CA VAL A 54 4.28 8.88 -11.92
C VAL A 54 4.60 8.28 -10.55
N GLN A 55 4.29 8.99 -9.48
CA GLN A 55 4.52 8.53 -8.12
C GLN A 55 3.65 7.30 -7.79
N ALA A 56 2.38 7.29 -8.17
CA ALA A 56 1.49 6.15 -7.96
C ALA A 56 1.95 4.92 -8.74
N PHE A 57 2.37 5.09 -9.99
CA PHE A 57 2.89 4.01 -10.81
C PHE A 57 4.14 3.36 -10.19
N TRP A 58 5.15 4.17 -9.85
CA TRP A 58 6.37 3.64 -9.26
C TRP A 58 6.15 3.04 -7.88
N SER A 59 5.29 3.64 -7.07
CA SER A 59 4.88 3.09 -5.78
C SER A 59 4.24 1.70 -5.93
N ALA A 60 3.34 1.53 -6.89
CA ALA A 60 2.70 0.24 -7.16
C ALA A 60 3.72 -0.80 -7.66
N VAL A 61 4.56 -0.44 -8.63
CA VAL A 61 5.60 -1.33 -9.19
C VAL A 61 6.57 -1.79 -8.11
N LEU A 62 7.07 -0.88 -7.29
CA LEU A 62 8.00 -1.21 -6.21
C LEU A 62 7.33 -2.07 -5.13
N SER A 63 6.12 -1.70 -4.71
CA SER A 63 5.39 -2.44 -3.66
C SER A 63 5.08 -3.87 -4.11
N VAL A 64 4.55 -4.06 -5.31
CA VAL A 64 4.23 -5.39 -5.84
C VAL A 64 5.49 -6.17 -6.18
N GLY A 65 6.48 -5.53 -6.81
CA GLY A 65 7.76 -6.16 -7.17
C GLY A 65 8.50 -6.73 -5.96
N LEU A 66 8.46 -6.01 -4.82
CA LEU A 66 9.02 -6.50 -3.56
C LEU A 66 8.10 -7.49 -2.85
N ALA A 67 6.79 -7.33 -2.95
CA ALA A 67 5.81 -8.22 -2.31
C ALA A 67 5.87 -9.64 -2.85
N VAL A 68 6.03 -9.83 -4.16
CA VAL A 68 6.06 -11.16 -4.79
C VAL A 68 7.15 -12.06 -4.21
N PRO A 69 8.44 -11.68 -4.17
CA PRO A 69 9.49 -12.54 -3.59
C PRO A 69 9.28 -12.76 -2.09
N VAL A 70 8.83 -11.76 -1.34
CA VAL A 70 8.55 -11.90 0.10
C VAL A 70 7.39 -12.87 0.32
N ALA A 71 6.28 -12.72 -0.37
CA ALA A 71 5.14 -13.63 -0.27
C ALA A 71 5.51 -15.05 -0.68
N ARG A 72 6.31 -15.22 -1.75
CA ARG A 72 6.82 -16.53 -2.19
C ARG A 72 7.69 -17.19 -1.11
N ALA A 73 8.58 -16.43 -0.49
CA ALA A 73 9.43 -16.94 0.59
C ALA A 73 8.58 -17.38 1.79
N LEU A 74 7.60 -16.58 2.18
CA LEU A 74 6.65 -16.89 3.26
C LEU A 74 5.74 -18.07 2.93
N ALA A 75 5.33 -18.26 1.67
CA ALA A 75 4.48 -19.36 1.25
C ALA A 75 5.24 -20.71 1.23
N ARG A 76 6.52 -20.70 0.79
CA ARG A 76 7.28 -21.93 0.51
C ARG A 76 8.20 -22.39 1.64
N ARG A 77 8.50 -21.50 2.59
CA ARG A 77 9.46 -21.81 3.66
C ARG A 77 8.82 -21.68 5.04
N SER A 78 9.01 -22.70 5.86
CA SER A 78 8.77 -22.63 7.30
C SER A 78 10.10 -22.33 7.99
N PHE A 79 10.18 -21.25 8.74
CA PHE A 79 11.36 -20.86 9.52
C PHE A 79 10.91 -20.25 10.85
N TRP A 80 11.82 -20.26 11.80
CA TRP A 80 11.57 -19.62 13.09
C TRP A 80 11.33 -18.12 12.89
N GLY A 81 10.25 -17.58 13.49
CA GLY A 81 9.88 -16.18 13.33
C GLY A 81 8.93 -15.85 12.15
N ARG A 82 8.58 -16.85 11.28
CA ARG A 82 7.64 -16.65 10.17
C ARG A 82 6.31 -16.07 10.64
N GLY A 83 5.76 -16.56 11.75
CA GLY A 83 4.50 -16.06 12.32
C GLY A 83 4.63 -14.58 12.75
N ALA A 84 5.71 -14.25 13.45
CA ALA A 84 6.00 -12.88 13.87
C ALA A 84 6.13 -11.93 12.67
N LEU A 85 6.79 -12.36 11.59
CA LEU A 85 6.93 -11.58 10.35
C LEU A 85 5.57 -11.30 9.70
N ILE A 86 4.70 -12.32 9.61
CA ILE A 86 3.34 -12.16 9.08
C ILE A 86 2.52 -11.18 9.94
N THR A 87 2.70 -11.23 11.26
CA THR A 87 2.04 -10.28 12.17
C THR A 87 2.59 -8.87 12.00
N LEU A 88 3.93 -8.72 11.90
CA LEU A 88 4.60 -7.44 11.68
C LEU A 88 4.18 -6.77 10.35
N LEU A 89 3.84 -7.53 9.33
CA LEU A 89 3.25 -6.99 8.10
C LEU A 89 1.91 -6.27 8.35
N GLY A 90 1.31 -6.42 9.52
CA GLY A 90 0.14 -5.64 9.94
C GLY A 90 0.47 -4.34 10.65
N ALA A 91 1.69 -4.18 11.16
CA ALA A 91 2.08 -3.05 11.98
C ALA A 91 1.88 -1.67 11.30
N PRO A 92 2.20 -1.47 10.00
CA PRO A 92 1.99 -0.18 9.36
C PRO A 92 0.55 0.31 9.36
N PHE A 93 -0.44 -0.59 9.43
CA PHE A 93 -1.86 -0.21 9.46
C PHE A 93 -2.35 0.18 10.84
N ILE A 94 -1.61 -0.17 11.89
CA ILE A 94 -1.95 0.14 13.28
C ILE A 94 -1.26 1.43 13.72
N LEU A 95 -0.09 1.74 13.11
CA LEU A 95 0.69 2.92 13.44
C LEU A 95 0.01 4.18 12.92
N PRO A 96 -0.11 5.24 13.74
CA PRO A 96 -0.44 6.57 13.22
C PRO A 96 0.55 6.99 12.14
N VAL A 97 0.05 7.54 11.02
CA VAL A 97 0.89 7.92 9.86
C VAL A 97 2.05 8.82 10.27
N ILE A 98 1.82 9.74 11.19
CA ILE A 98 2.88 10.66 11.67
C ILE A 98 4.01 9.91 12.37
N VAL A 99 3.70 8.87 13.15
CA VAL A 99 4.71 8.04 13.83
C VAL A 99 5.52 7.25 12.82
N ALA A 100 4.87 6.71 11.79
CA ALA A 100 5.53 6.01 10.70
C ALA A 100 6.48 6.94 9.92
N ILE A 101 6.06 8.17 9.61
CA ILE A 101 6.88 9.17 8.93
C ILE A 101 8.09 9.57 9.79
N LEU A 102 7.89 9.80 11.09
CA LEU A 102 8.99 10.09 12.01
C LEU A 102 9.97 8.92 12.09
N GLY A 103 9.47 7.67 12.17
CA GLY A 103 10.29 6.47 12.15
C GLY A 103 11.10 6.33 10.85
N LEU A 104 10.48 6.52 9.70
CA LEU A 104 11.16 6.49 8.40
C LEU A 104 12.23 7.58 8.32
N THR A 105 11.94 8.78 8.81
CA THR A 105 12.90 9.90 8.84
C THR A 105 14.06 9.61 9.80
N ALA A 106 13.80 9.01 10.95
CA ALA A 106 14.85 8.61 11.89
C ALA A 106 15.78 7.54 11.33
N VAL A 107 15.28 6.65 10.49
CA VAL A 107 16.09 5.58 9.88
C VAL A 107 16.79 6.06 8.61
N PHE A 108 16.05 6.67 7.69
CA PHE A 108 16.53 6.99 6.34
C PHE A 108 16.86 8.48 6.13
N GLY A 109 16.60 9.34 7.12
CA GLY A 109 16.90 10.77 7.02
C GLY A 109 18.39 11.07 6.95
N ARG A 110 18.73 12.34 6.71
CA ARG A 110 20.13 12.80 6.57
C ARG A 110 21.02 12.47 7.78
N THR A 111 20.43 12.47 8.96
CA THR A 111 21.09 12.10 10.23
C THR A 111 20.63 10.76 10.75
N GLY A 112 19.98 9.96 9.91
CA GLY A 112 19.42 8.67 10.27
C GLY A 112 20.46 7.55 10.31
N ILE A 113 20.01 6.38 10.81
CA ILE A 113 20.87 5.20 10.99
C ILE A 113 21.50 4.77 9.67
N VAL A 114 20.73 4.80 8.55
CA VAL A 114 21.24 4.43 7.22
C VAL A 114 22.30 5.42 6.74
N ALA A 115 22.06 6.72 6.93
CA ALA A 115 23.04 7.76 6.57
C ALA A 115 24.35 7.60 7.34
N TYR A 116 24.27 7.32 8.65
CA TYR A 116 25.43 7.03 9.46
C TYR A 116 26.21 5.82 8.94
N GLY A 117 25.49 4.71 8.63
CA GLY A 117 26.12 3.52 8.06
C GLY A 117 26.80 3.78 6.71
N LEU A 118 26.16 4.51 5.79
CA LEU A 118 26.75 4.85 4.49
C LEU A 118 27.99 5.71 4.62
N ASN A 119 27.99 6.71 5.53
CA ASN A 119 29.14 7.55 5.80
C ASN A 119 30.36 6.76 6.29
N LEU A 120 30.17 5.67 7.05
CA LEU A 120 31.27 4.78 7.47
C LEU A 120 31.98 4.11 6.29
N PHE A 121 31.28 3.91 5.17
CA PHE A 121 31.83 3.38 3.93
C PHE A 121 32.23 4.44 2.91
N GLY A 122 32.19 5.72 3.29
CA GLY A 122 32.50 6.84 2.40
C GLY A 122 31.46 7.09 1.30
N LEU A 123 30.24 6.56 1.49
CA LEU A 123 29.13 6.74 0.55
C LEU A 123 28.26 7.90 0.98
N GLU A 124 27.82 8.72 0.01
CA GLU A 124 26.89 9.80 0.29
C GLU A 124 25.50 9.26 0.68
N PRO A 125 24.85 9.81 1.72
CA PRO A 125 23.51 9.42 2.10
C PRO A 125 22.50 9.74 1.02
N LEU A 126 21.61 8.78 0.71
CA LEU A 126 20.49 9.00 -0.19
C LEU A 126 19.54 10.04 0.40
N SER A 127 19.20 11.06 -0.39
CA SER A 127 18.19 12.04 0.02
C SER A 127 16.80 11.42 -0.03
N ILE A 128 16.13 11.33 1.12
CA ILE A 128 14.72 10.93 1.21
C ILE A 128 13.75 12.09 0.99
N TYR A 129 14.24 13.30 0.69
CA TYR A 129 13.40 14.44 0.41
C TYR A 129 12.92 14.41 -1.04
N GLY A 130 11.67 14.83 -1.27
CA GLY A 130 11.03 14.79 -2.58
C GLY A 130 10.42 13.44 -2.92
N ILE A 131 10.45 13.04 -4.19
CA ILE A 131 9.79 11.84 -4.70
C ILE A 131 10.29 10.55 -4.04
N HIS A 132 11.57 10.47 -3.68
CA HIS A 132 12.15 9.28 -3.06
C HIS A 132 11.53 8.99 -1.68
N GLY A 133 11.33 10.01 -0.85
CA GLY A 133 10.67 9.85 0.44
C GLY A 133 9.19 9.52 0.31
N VAL A 134 8.51 10.11 -0.68
CA VAL A 134 7.12 9.79 -0.97
C VAL A 134 6.99 8.32 -1.39
N LEU A 135 7.85 7.85 -2.30
CA LEU A 135 7.89 6.43 -2.72
C LEU A 135 8.22 5.51 -1.54
N LEU A 136 9.20 5.87 -0.71
CA LEU A 136 9.58 5.08 0.46
C LEU A 136 8.39 4.93 1.42
N ALA A 137 7.68 6.03 1.73
CA ALA A 137 6.51 5.99 2.59
C ALA A 137 5.38 5.15 1.98
N HIS A 138 5.11 5.31 0.69
CA HIS A 138 4.09 4.50 0.00
C HIS A 138 4.44 3.02 -0.02
N VAL A 139 5.70 2.66 -0.30
CA VAL A 139 6.16 1.26 -0.26
C VAL A 139 6.03 0.71 1.16
N PHE A 140 6.40 1.48 2.19
CA PHE A 140 6.27 1.06 3.58
C PHE A 140 4.84 0.65 3.94
N PHE A 141 3.83 1.39 3.49
CA PHE A 141 2.43 1.06 3.74
C PHE A 141 1.87 0.01 2.77
N ASN A 142 2.22 0.05 1.50
CA ASN A 142 1.60 -0.78 0.48
C ASN A 142 2.24 -2.18 0.36
N LEU A 143 3.55 -2.32 0.62
CA LEU A 143 4.26 -3.60 0.57
C LEU A 143 3.63 -4.68 1.45
N PRO A 144 3.29 -4.41 2.73
CA PRO A 144 2.64 -5.39 3.58
C PRO A 144 1.28 -5.85 3.05
N LEU A 145 0.47 -4.92 2.53
CA LEU A 145 -0.82 -5.24 1.95
C LEU A 145 -0.65 -6.12 0.70
N ALA A 146 0.21 -5.72 -0.22
CA ALA A 146 0.51 -6.47 -1.43
C ALA A 146 1.03 -7.88 -1.09
N THR A 147 1.93 -7.99 -0.10
CA THR A 147 2.46 -9.28 0.36
C THR A 147 1.35 -10.19 0.88
N ARG A 148 0.43 -9.66 1.69
CA ARG A 148 -0.70 -10.44 2.23
C ARG A 148 -1.65 -10.89 1.12
N LEU A 149 -1.96 -10.03 0.17
CA LEU A 149 -2.84 -10.37 -0.95
C LEU A 149 -2.23 -11.47 -1.83
N VAL A 150 -0.94 -11.34 -2.19
CA VAL A 150 -0.22 -12.36 -2.98
C VAL A 150 -0.10 -13.67 -2.20
N LEU A 151 0.22 -13.62 -0.91
CA LEU A 151 0.31 -14.80 -0.06
C LEU A 151 -1.04 -15.53 0.02
N HIS A 152 -2.13 -14.79 0.19
CA HIS A 152 -3.49 -15.35 0.22
C HIS A 152 -3.86 -16.01 -1.11
N GLY A 153 -3.54 -15.35 -2.23
CA GLY A 153 -3.73 -15.92 -3.57
C GLY A 153 -2.98 -17.25 -3.76
N TRP A 154 -1.74 -17.34 -3.29
CA TRP A 154 -0.97 -18.58 -3.40
C TRP A 154 -1.50 -19.73 -2.53
N VAL A 155 -1.97 -19.42 -1.33
CA VAL A 155 -2.55 -20.44 -0.42
C VAL A 155 -3.90 -20.95 -0.94
N SER A 156 -4.62 -20.17 -1.71
CA SER A 156 -5.94 -20.56 -2.27
C SER A 156 -5.85 -21.43 -3.52
N ILE A 157 -4.67 -21.60 -4.15
CA ILE A 157 -4.50 -22.46 -5.33
C ILE A 157 -4.44 -23.92 -4.87
N PRO A 158 -5.37 -24.81 -5.33
CA PRO A 158 -5.36 -26.21 -4.98
C PRO A 158 -4.07 -26.89 -5.47
N ALA A 159 -3.53 -27.80 -4.64
CA ALA A 159 -2.30 -28.54 -4.97
C ALA A 159 -2.40 -29.37 -6.26
N GLU A 160 -3.60 -29.72 -6.67
CA GLU A 160 -3.89 -30.46 -7.91
C GLU A 160 -3.51 -29.65 -9.16
N GLN A 161 -3.68 -28.33 -9.15
CA GLN A 161 -3.32 -27.46 -10.28
C GLN A 161 -1.81 -27.36 -10.48
N PHE A 162 -1.01 -27.54 -9.41
CA PHE A 162 0.45 -27.58 -9.53
C PHE A 162 1.00 -28.91 -10.09
N ARG A 163 0.18 -29.97 -10.17
CA ARG A 163 0.58 -31.26 -10.74
C ARG A 163 0.32 -31.35 -12.25
N LEU A 164 -0.48 -30.40 -12.78
CA LEU A 164 -0.87 -30.38 -14.18
C LEU A 164 -0.05 -29.36 -15.01
N ALA A 165 0.82 -28.56 -14.38
CA ALA A 165 1.73 -27.60 -15.00
C ALA A 165 3.18 -28.07 -14.88
#